data_da2f6a4da6600192db8a500e302576af
#
_entry.id   da2f6a4da6600192db8a500e302576af
#
_cell.length_a   1.000
_cell.length_b   1.000
_cell.length_c   1.000
_cell.angle_alpha   90.00
_cell.angle_beta   90.00
_cell.angle_gamma   90.00
#
_symmetry.space_group_name_H-M   'P 1'
#
loop_
_entity.id
_entity.type
_entity.pdbx_description
1 polymer ?
#
loop_
_entity_poly.entity_id
_entity_poly.type
_entity_poly.pdbx_seq_one_letter_code
_entity_poly.pdbx_strand_id
1 'polypeptide(L)'
;MDIREEFSKLSDIPVFTAMVADKTCLETDKMSVLQINVGRLCNMACKHCHMEAGPNRTEIMGKDVLEACLKLYEEWGFDTIDITGGAPEMNPHFRWFVEEATKICDHVIVRTNLTIMEEEGYEDLPEFYADHKIEVFCSLPHYKARNSEKQRGAGTFDPSIHIIQKLNELGYGKDPELVLNMVFNPAGAFLPPNQDAMEKEYRQHLGKDYGIVFNNLFALSNNPIGRFGAFLVRTGNLGGYLKKLLDAFNPDALPGMMCRSQISVAWDGKVYDCDFNQAIDLPIGSKATVMDLVGTPYKKRKILFDKHCYACVAGQGSS
;
A
#
# COMPACT_ATOMS: atom_id res chain seq x y z
N MET A 1 4.66 20.86 0.98
CA MET A 1 5.91 20.80 0.18
C MET A 1 5.60 19.95 -1.03
N ASP A 2 5.83 20.47 -2.23
CA ASP A 2 5.70 19.65 -3.44
C ASP A 2 7.00 18.87 -3.66
N ILE A 3 6.95 17.56 -3.47
CA ILE A 3 8.13 16.69 -3.62
C ILE A 3 8.60 16.60 -5.08
N ARG A 4 7.72 16.84 -6.05
CA ARG A 4 8.06 16.81 -7.48
C ARG A 4 8.95 18.02 -7.86
N GLU A 5 8.74 19.18 -7.24
CA GLU A 5 9.66 20.32 -7.37
C GLU A 5 11.06 19.95 -6.85
N GLU A 6 11.15 19.24 -5.71
CA GLU A 6 12.43 18.76 -5.19
C GLU A 6 13.08 17.73 -6.12
N PHE A 7 12.31 16.83 -6.72
CA PHE A 7 12.82 15.90 -7.73
C PHE A 7 13.39 16.62 -8.98
N SER A 8 12.75 17.71 -9.40
CA SER A 8 13.20 18.45 -10.58
C SER A 8 14.57 19.11 -10.40
N LYS A 9 14.97 19.43 -9.16
CA LYS A 9 16.27 20.01 -8.83
C LYS A 9 17.44 19.02 -8.91
N LEU A 10 17.16 17.71 -8.93
CA LEU A 10 18.16 16.64 -8.94
C LEU A 10 18.49 16.22 -10.39
N SER A 11 19.28 17.04 -11.09
CA SER A 11 19.61 16.81 -12.50
C SER A 11 20.53 15.61 -12.76
N ASP A 12 21.26 15.16 -11.75
CA ASP A 12 22.12 13.97 -11.75
C ASP A 12 21.35 12.64 -11.65
N ILE A 13 20.07 12.69 -11.27
CA ILE A 13 19.17 11.53 -11.28
C ILE A 13 18.33 11.57 -12.56
N PRO A 14 18.50 10.64 -13.50
CA PRO A 14 17.74 10.63 -14.76
C PRO A 14 16.25 10.48 -14.51
N VAL A 15 15.42 10.85 -15.49
CA VAL A 15 14.00 10.52 -15.47
C VAL A 15 13.82 9.00 -15.57
N PHE A 16 12.88 8.45 -14.82
CA PHE A 16 12.70 6.99 -14.73
C PHE A 16 12.57 6.33 -16.10
N THR A 17 11.78 6.91 -17.00
CA THR A 17 11.52 6.38 -18.35
C THR A 17 12.77 6.28 -19.24
N ALA A 18 13.84 7.03 -18.93
CA ALA A 18 15.11 6.94 -19.64
C ALA A 18 15.87 5.63 -19.30
N MET A 19 15.63 5.06 -18.11
CA MET A 19 16.28 3.84 -17.65
C MET A 19 15.60 2.57 -18.18
N VAL A 20 14.36 2.67 -18.63
CA VAL A 20 13.56 1.52 -19.11
C VAL A 20 13.89 1.24 -20.57
N ALA A 21 14.57 0.13 -20.84
CA ALA A 21 14.93 -0.28 -22.19
C ALA A 21 13.69 -0.79 -22.97
N ASP A 22 12.94 -1.72 -22.38
CA ASP A 22 11.68 -2.22 -22.94
C ASP A 22 10.54 -1.24 -22.67
N LYS A 23 10.19 -0.46 -23.70
CA LYS A 23 9.13 0.55 -23.60
C LYS A 23 7.73 -0.02 -23.37
N THR A 24 7.50 -1.31 -23.58
CA THR A 24 6.21 -1.95 -23.26
C THR A 24 5.95 -1.96 -21.74
N CYS A 25 7.00 -1.91 -20.92
CA CYS A 25 6.89 -1.77 -19.46
C CYS A 25 6.39 -0.38 -19.02
N LEU A 26 6.34 0.61 -19.93
CA LEU A 26 5.82 1.95 -19.65
C LEU A 26 4.32 2.10 -19.95
N GLU A 27 3.66 1.00 -20.27
CA GLU A 27 2.23 0.98 -20.58
C GLU A 27 1.51 0.00 -19.65
N THR A 28 0.23 0.31 -19.40
CA THR A 28 -0.64 -0.60 -18.65
C THR A 28 -0.85 -1.91 -19.43
N ASP A 29 -1.11 -2.98 -18.71
CA ASP A 29 -1.50 -4.28 -19.23
C ASP A 29 -3.00 -4.53 -18.99
N LYS A 30 -3.47 -5.78 -18.95
CA LYS A 30 -4.80 -6.11 -18.45
C LYS A 30 -4.91 -5.61 -17.00
N MET A 31 -5.96 -4.86 -16.69
CA MET A 31 -6.24 -4.46 -15.30
C MET A 31 -6.68 -5.69 -14.49
N SER A 32 -6.05 -5.89 -13.34
CA SER A 32 -6.35 -6.98 -12.43
C SER A 32 -6.69 -6.49 -11.01
N VAL A 33 -6.17 -5.36 -10.59
CA VAL A 33 -6.39 -4.83 -9.24
C VAL A 33 -7.04 -3.46 -9.28
N LEU A 34 -8.18 -3.34 -8.61
CA LEU A 34 -8.80 -2.06 -8.28
C LEU A 34 -8.42 -1.72 -6.84
N GLN A 35 -7.44 -0.84 -6.67
CA GLN A 35 -7.06 -0.33 -5.36
C GLN A 35 -7.91 0.88 -4.99
N ILE A 36 -8.46 0.88 -3.78
CA ILE A 36 -9.41 1.90 -3.32
C ILE A 36 -8.87 2.50 -2.02
N ASN A 37 -8.43 3.75 -2.09
CA ASN A 37 -7.93 4.51 -0.96
C ASN A 37 -9.07 5.28 -0.31
N VAL A 38 -9.70 4.68 0.70
CA VAL A 38 -10.97 5.14 1.28
C VAL A 38 -10.83 6.37 2.19
N GLY A 39 -9.62 6.91 2.36
CA GLY A 39 -9.41 8.15 3.10
C GLY A 39 -8.01 8.28 3.68
N ARG A 40 -7.81 9.40 4.42
CA ARG A 40 -6.55 9.67 5.14
C ARG A 40 -6.74 9.70 6.66
N LEU A 41 -7.95 9.52 7.16
CA LEU A 41 -8.20 9.38 8.59
C LEU A 41 -7.55 8.09 9.10
N CYS A 42 -6.80 8.18 10.20
CA CYS A 42 -6.08 7.05 10.78
C CYS A 42 -5.84 7.31 12.27
N ASN A 43 -5.99 6.30 13.10
CA ASN A 43 -5.64 6.39 14.53
C ASN A 43 -4.12 6.55 14.78
N MET A 44 -3.30 6.41 13.73
CA MET A 44 -1.83 6.46 13.79
C MET A 44 -1.25 7.58 12.91
N ALA A 45 -0.01 8.02 13.22
CA ALA A 45 0.76 9.00 12.45
C ALA A 45 2.18 8.48 12.12
N CYS A 46 2.28 7.36 11.42
CA CYS A 46 3.54 6.67 11.10
C CYS A 46 4.51 7.56 10.31
N LYS A 47 5.81 7.50 10.64
CA LYS A 47 6.85 8.34 10.04
C LYS A 47 7.12 8.04 8.56
N HIS A 48 6.86 6.81 8.14
CA HIS A 48 7.05 6.37 6.74
C HIS A 48 5.79 6.47 5.88
N CYS A 49 4.67 6.97 6.43
CA CYS A 49 3.40 7.02 5.71
C CYS A 49 3.49 7.91 4.47
N HIS A 50 3.34 7.30 3.29
CA HIS A 50 3.37 8.00 2.00
C HIS A 50 2.09 8.83 1.77
N MET A 51 0.94 8.38 2.33
CA MET A 51 -0.34 9.09 2.23
C MET A 51 -0.50 10.23 3.24
N GLU A 52 0.44 10.39 4.18
CA GLU A 52 0.37 11.38 5.27
C GLU A 52 -0.91 11.27 6.09
N ALA A 53 -1.42 10.05 6.25
CA ALA A 53 -2.61 9.74 7.02
C ALA A 53 -2.41 10.02 8.52
N GLY A 54 -3.48 10.32 9.26
CA GLY A 54 -3.38 10.59 10.69
C GLY A 54 -4.70 10.95 11.34
N PRO A 55 -4.72 11.10 12.70
CA PRO A 55 -5.96 11.30 13.46
C PRO A 55 -6.62 12.67 13.21
N ASN A 56 -5.89 13.64 12.69
CA ASN A 56 -6.41 14.97 12.38
C ASN A 56 -6.83 15.14 10.90
N ARG A 57 -6.85 14.04 10.14
CA ARG A 57 -7.27 14.06 8.73
C ARG A 57 -8.77 13.88 8.64
N THR A 58 -9.37 14.53 7.66
CA THR A 58 -10.83 14.56 7.45
C THR A 58 -11.24 14.00 6.10
N GLU A 59 -10.26 13.61 5.28
CA GLU A 59 -10.52 13.03 3.98
C GLU A 59 -11.06 11.62 4.15
N ILE A 60 -12.31 11.44 3.74
CA ILE A 60 -13.07 10.19 3.80
C ILE A 60 -13.81 10.02 2.49
N MET A 61 -13.72 8.85 1.88
CA MET A 61 -14.45 8.50 0.66
C MET A 61 -15.94 8.38 0.94
N GLY A 62 -16.73 9.10 0.15
CA GLY A 62 -18.19 9.04 0.21
C GLY A 62 -18.74 7.74 -0.40
N LYS A 63 -19.97 7.42 -0.03
CA LYS A 63 -20.65 6.20 -0.49
C LYS A 63 -20.84 6.18 -2.01
N ASP A 64 -21.10 7.32 -2.61
CA ASP A 64 -21.26 7.51 -4.06
C ASP A 64 -19.98 7.12 -4.83
N VAL A 65 -18.80 7.47 -4.31
CA VAL A 65 -17.52 7.07 -4.89
C VAL A 65 -17.29 5.56 -4.74
N LEU A 66 -17.62 5.00 -3.57
CA LEU A 66 -17.52 3.56 -3.33
C LEU A 66 -18.43 2.75 -4.27
N GLU A 67 -19.69 3.20 -4.48
CA GLU A 67 -20.61 2.60 -5.42
C GLU A 67 -20.11 2.67 -6.88
N ALA A 68 -19.46 3.77 -7.26
CA ALA A 68 -18.82 3.89 -8.56
C ALA A 68 -17.63 2.93 -8.72
N CYS A 69 -16.84 2.71 -7.65
CA CYS A 69 -15.76 1.71 -7.65
C CYS A 69 -16.28 0.29 -7.88
N LEU A 70 -17.40 -0.11 -7.22
CA LEU A 70 -18.00 -1.43 -7.44
C LEU A 70 -18.47 -1.60 -8.89
N LYS A 71 -19.11 -0.59 -9.46
CA LYS A 71 -19.52 -0.62 -10.88
C LYS A 71 -18.32 -0.74 -11.82
N LEU A 72 -17.28 0.05 -11.59
CA LEU A 72 -16.08 0.01 -12.41
C LEU A 72 -15.37 -1.35 -12.31
N TYR A 73 -15.37 -1.98 -11.11
CA TYR A 73 -14.83 -3.33 -10.90
C TYR A 73 -15.48 -4.33 -11.86
N GLU A 74 -16.81 -4.37 -11.90
CA GLU A 74 -17.55 -5.28 -12.79
C GLU A 74 -17.34 -4.95 -14.28
N GLU A 75 -17.37 -3.67 -14.65
CA GLU A 75 -17.26 -3.24 -16.05
C GLU A 75 -15.89 -3.49 -16.67
N TRP A 76 -14.81 -3.30 -15.90
CA TRP A 76 -13.45 -3.49 -16.39
C TRP A 76 -12.92 -4.90 -16.14
N GLY A 77 -13.62 -5.71 -15.34
CA GLY A 77 -13.30 -7.11 -15.06
C GLY A 77 -11.99 -7.27 -14.31
N PHE A 78 -11.84 -6.52 -13.23
CA PHE A 78 -10.73 -6.71 -12.29
C PHE A 78 -10.87 -8.06 -11.57
N ASP A 79 -9.76 -8.60 -11.11
CA ASP A 79 -9.71 -9.86 -10.37
C ASP A 79 -9.68 -9.63 -8.85
N THR A 80 -9.29 -8.43 -8.40
CA THR A 80 -9.05 -8.10 -6.98
C THR A 80 -9.55 -6.70 -6.63
N ILE A 81 -10.15 -6.56 -5.45
CA ILE A 81 -10.39 -5.27 -4.78
C ILE A 81 -9.39 -5.14 -3.61
N ASP A 82 -8.54 -4.11 -3.64
CA ASP A 82 -7.52 -3.82 -2.60
C ASP A 82 -7.92 -2.54 -1.84
N ILE A 83 -8.45 -2.71 -0.63
CA ILE A 83 -8.93 -1.61 0.22
C ILE A 83 -7.79 -1.10 1.08
N THR A 84 -7.45 0.17 0.91
CA THR A 84 -6.35 0.85 1.61
C THR A 84 -6.75 2.24 2.07
N GLY A 85 -5.82 2.98 2.67
CA GLY A 85 -6.06 4.36 3.11
C GLY A 85 -5.17 4.75 4.28
N GLY A 86 -5.76 5.50 5.21
CA GLY A 86 -5.23 5.72 6.54
C GLY A 86 -5.39 4.46 7.40
N ALA A 87 -6.49 4.40 8.16
CA ALA A 87 -7.09 3.16 8.64
C ALA A 87 -8.41 2.99 7.88
N PRO A 88 -8.52 2.08 6.91
CA PRO A 88 -9.72 1.92 6.09
C PRO A 88 -10.97 1.72 6.93
N GLU A 89 -10.83 1.04 8.05
CA GLU A 89 -11.87 0.70 9.02
C GLU A 89 -12.55 1.94 9.62
N MET A 90 -11.85 3.08 9.66
CA MET A 90 -12.40 4.36 10.14
C MET A 90 -13.32 5.06 9.12
N ASN A 91 -13.43 4.56 7.89
CA ASN A 91 -14.43 5.05 6.97
C ASN A 91 -15.82 4.55 7.43
N PRO A 92 -16.83 5.42 7.63
CA PRO A 92 -18.14 5.03 8.14
C PRO A 92 -18.91 4.06 7.23
N HIS A 93 -18.49 3.94 5.98
CA HIS A 93 -19.07 3.02 4.99
C HIS A 93 -18.23 1.74 4.81
N PHE A 94 -17.15 1.55 5.59
CA PHE A 94 -16.20 0.46 5.39
C PHE A 94 -16.87 -0.91 5.44
N ARG A 95 -17.65 -1.20 6.50
CA ARG A 95 -18.30 -2.51 6.65
C ARG A 95 -19.27 -2.78 5.51
N TRP A 96 -20.14 -1.82 5.21
CA TRP A 96 -21.05 -1.91 4.07
C TRP A 96 -20.28 -2.16 2.77
N PHE A 97 -19.17 -1.46 2.55
CA PHE A 97 -18.39 -1.61 1.33
C PHE A 97 -17.74 -2.99 1.21
N VAL A 98 -17.20 -3.55 2.30
CA VAL A 98 -16.67 -4.93 2.34
C VAL A 98 -17.79 -5.94 2.03
N GLU A 99 -18.95 -5.79 2.65
CA GLU A 99 -20.12 -6.65 2.39
C GLU A 99 -20.58 -6.63 0.94
N GLU A 100 -20.57 -5.47 0.28
CA GLU A 100 -20.91 -5.36 -1.14
C GLU A 100 -19.78 -5.90 -2.04
N ALA A 101 -18.53 -5.58 -1.71
CA ALA A 101 -17.37 -6.03 -2.47
C ALA A 101 -17.26 -7.56 -2.50
N THR A 102 -17.46 -8.22 -1.37
CA THR A 102 -17.38 -9.70 -1.28
C THR A 102 -18.54 -10.43 -1.96
N LYS A 103 -19.61 -9.75 -2.36
CA LYS A 103 -20.68 -10.34 -3.19
C LYS A 103 -20.29 -10.47 -4.66
N ILE A 104 -19.36 -9.62 -5.13
CA ILE A 104 -19.00 -9.52 -6.55
C ILE A 104 -17.53 -9.88 -6.83
N CYS A 105 -16.70 -9.95 -5.79
CA CYS A 105 -15.27 -10.21 -5.87
C CYS A 105 -14.87 -11.30 -4.88
N ASP A 106 -14.28 -12.39 -5.38
CA ASP A 106 -13.80 -13.49 -4.54
C ASP A 106 -12.48 -13.17 -3.84
N HIS A 107 -11.77 -12.11 -4.26
CA HIS A 107 -10.47 -11.72 -3.72
C HIS A 107 -10.47 -10.26 -3.26
N VAL A 108 -10.87 -10.07 -2.01
CA VAL A 108 -10.87 -8.75 -1.35
C VAL A 108 -9.73 -8.66 -0.35
N ILE A 109 -8.87 -7.66 -0.53
CA ILE A 109 -7.73 -7.35 0.33
C ILE A 109 -8.07 -6.14 1.22
N VAL A 110 -7.69 -6.19 2.49
CA VAL A 110 -7.69 -5.02 3.37
C VAL A 110 -6.27 -4.80 3.93
N ARG A 111 -5.77 -3.55 3.75
CA ARG A 111 -4.48 -3.12 4.31
C ARG A 111 -4.70 -2.42 5.64
N THR A 112 -4.50 -3.17 6.72
CA THR A 112 -4.74 -2.70 8.09
C THR A 112 -3.46 -2.34 8.83
N ASN A 113 -3.59 -1.39 9.76
CA ASN A 113 -2.53 -1.08 10.70
C ASN A 113 -2.58 -1.95 11.97
N LEU A 114 -3.57 -2.84 12.11
CA LEU A 114 -3.89 -3.71 13.25
C LEU A 114 -4.36 -2.96 14.51
N THR A 115 -3.66 -1.89 14.92
CA THR A 115 -3.95 -1.20 16.20
C THR A 115 -5.35 -0.61 16.26
N ILE A 116 -6.00 -0.39 15.12
CA ILE A 116 -7.39 0.07 15.06
C ILE A 116 -8.35 -0.96 15.69
N MET A 117 -8.02 -2.24 15.64
CA MET A 117 -8.85 -3.31 16.19
C MET A 117 -8.79 -3.41 17.73
N GLU A 118 -7.94 -2.60 18.37
CA GLU A 118 -7.91 -2.42 19.83
C GLU A 118 -8.70 -1.18 20.29
N GLU A 119 -9.16 -0.37 19.35
CA GLU A 119 -9.94 0.84 19.66
C GLU A 119 -11.42 0.48 19.89
N GLU A 120 -12.09 1.23 20.77
CA GLU A 120 -13.50 1.06 21.08
C GLU A 120 -14.39 1.09 19.83
N GLY A 121 -15.17 0.03 19.62
CA GLY A 121 -16.09 -0.14 18.47
C GLY A 121 -15.47 -0.78 17.23
N TYR A 122 -14.23 -1.25 17.34
CA TYR A 122 -13.53 -1.96 16.25
C TYR A 122 -13.02 -3.35 16.66
N GLU A 123 -13.33 -3.81 17.88
CA GLU A 123 -12.79 -5.04 18.48
C GLU A 123 -13.30 -6.33 17.80
N ASP A 124 -14.42 -6.25 17.07
CA ASP A 124 -15.04 -7.35 16.33
C ASP A 124 -14.53 -7.46 14.86
N LEU A 125 -13.64 -6.56 14.44
CA LEU A 125 -13.12 -6.59 13.07
C LEU A 125 -12.36 -7.87 12.70
N PRO A 126 -11.57 -8.50 13.59
CA PRO A 126 -10.95 -9.79 13.25
C PRO A 126 -11.96 -10.86 12.84
N GLU A 127 -13.09 -10.99 13.59
CA GLU A 127 -14.18 -11.90 13.28
C GLU A 127 -14.89 -11.48 11.98
N PHE A 128 -15.16 -10.19 11.81
CA PHE A 128 -15.77 -9.66 10.60
C PHE A 128 -14.92 -9.96 9.36
N TYR A 129 -13.57 -9.85 9.45
CA TYR A 129 -12.68 -10.21 8.35
C TYR A 129 -12.71 -11.70 8.03
N ALA A 130 -12.73 -12.56 9.07
CA ALA A 130 -12.82 -14.01 8.90
C ALA A 130 -14.13 -14.44 8.23
N ASP A 131 -15.26 -13.87 8.68
CA ASP A 131 -16.60 -14.16 8.12
C ASP A 131 -16.70 -13.80 6.62
N HIS A 132 -15.97 -12.77 6.19
CA HIS A 132 -15.94 -12.31 4.81
C HIS A 132 -14.73 -12.82 4.01
N LYS A 133 -13.90 -13.70 4.59
CA LYS A 133 -12.68 -14.26 3.96
C LYS A 133 -11.75 -13.19 3.40
N ILE A 134 -11.59 -12.09 4.12
CA ILE A 134 -10.74 -10.97 3.71
C ILE A 134 -9.28 -11.40 3.77
N GLU A 135 -8.52 -11.20 2.67
CA GLU A 135 -7.07 -11.28 2.73
C GLU A 135 -6.51 -10.06 3.47
N VAL A 136 -5.77 -10.32 4.55
CA VAL A 136 -5.24 -9.27 5.41
C VAL A 136 -3.79 -8.96 5.09
N PHE A 137 -3.51 -7.72 4.69
CA PHE A 137 -2.17 -7.16 4.64
C PHE A 137 -1.93 -6.28 5.85
N CYS A 138 -1.08 -6.70 6.76
CA CYS A 138 -0.81 -5.96 7.98
C CYS A 138 0.60 -5.36 8.02
N SER A 139 0.70 -4.13 8.55
CA SER A 139 1.96 -3.44 8.70
C SER A 139 2.65 -3.84 10.00
N LEU A 140 3.70 -4.65 9.91
CA LEU A 140 4.61 -4.93 11.03
C LEU A 140 6.06 -4.70 10.55
N PRO A 141 6.55 -3.44 10.55
CA PRO A 141 7.82 -3.10 9.89
C PRO A 141 9.05 -3.75 10.53
N HIS A 142 8.93 -4.34 11.72
CA HIS A 142 9.97 -5.15 12.33
C HIS A 142 9.40 -6.07 13.41
N TYR A 143 9.99 -7.28 13.57
CA TYR A 143 9.63 -8.25 14.62
C TYR A 143 10.14 -7.89 16.03
N LYS A 144 10.90 -6.78 16.19
CA LYS A 144 11.32 -6.23 17.50
C LYS A 144 10.58 -4.94 17.79
N ALA A 145 9.95 -4.83 18.95
CA ALA A 145 9.17 -3.67 19.38
C ALA A 145 9.90 -2.34 19.15
N ARG A 146 11.15 -2.22 19.66
CA ARG A 146 11.96 -0.99 19.53
C ARG A 146 12.08 -0.48 18.09
N ASN A 147 12.21 -1.38 17.11
CA ASN A 147 12.43 -1.01 15.71
C ASN A 147 11.10 -0.70 15.01
N SER A 148 10.04 -1.45 15.29
CA SER A 148 8.68 -1.21 14.79
C SER A 148 8.17 0.15 15.30
N GLU A 149 8.27 0.41 16.58
CA GLU A 149 7.78 1.63 17.22
C GLU A 149 8.53 2.90 16.81
N LYS A 150 9.81 2.79 16.42
CA LYS A 150 10.53 3.93 15.82
C LYS A 150 9.85 4.48 14.57
N GLN A 151 9.15 3.63 13.82
CA GLN A 151 8.47 4.00 12.58
C GLN A 151 6.99 4.31 12.80
N ARG A 152 6.32 3.53 13.68
CA ARG A 152 4.88 3.57 13.85
C ARG A 152 4.41 4.40 15.03
N GLY A 153 5.24 4.57 16.04
CA GLY A 153 4.92 5.23 17.32
C GLY A 153 5.08 4.28 18.50
N ALA A 154 5.34 4.85 19.68
CA ALA A 154 5.47 4.08 20.92
C ALA A 154 4.15 3.37 21.28
N GLY A 155 4.23 2.15 21.84
CA GLY A 155 3.08 1.38 22.30
C GLY A 155 2.26 0.74 21.18
N THR A 156 2.75 0.71 19.92
CA THR A 156 2.01 0.13 18.80
C THR A 156 2.36 -1.33 18.53
N PHE A 157 3.45 -1.84 19.12
CA PHE A 157 3.92 -3.18 18.83
C PHE A 157 3.06 -4.25 19.53
N ASP A 158 2.89 -4.16 20.84
CA ASP A 158 2.15 -5.16 21.61
C ASP A 158 0.69 -5.29 21.17
N PRO A 159 -0.09 -4.21 20.93
CA PRO A 159 -1.41 -4.31 20.31
C PRO A 159 -1.38 -5.00 18.95
N SER A 160 -0.38 -4.71 18.09
CA SER A 160 -0.26 -5.39 16.81
C SER A 160 -0.02 -6.89 16.95
N ILE A 161 0.82 -7.32 17.90
CA ILE A 161 1.07 -8.74 18.20
C ILE A 161 -0.22 -9.41 18.70
N HIS A 162 -0.95 -8.78 19.63
CA HIS A 162 -2.20 -9.32 20.16
C HIS A 162 -3.25 -9.54 19.06
N ILE A 163 -3.44 -8.55 18.18
CA ILE A 163 -4.39 -8.70 17.06
C ILE A 163 -3.96 -9.79 16.06
N ILE A 164 -2.65 -9.92 15.77
CA ILE A 164 -2.18 -11.02 14.91
C ILE A 164 -2.47 -12.38 15.55
N GLN A 165 -2.28 -12.51 16.87
CA GLN A 165 -2.61 -13.73 17.60
C GLN A 165 -4.12 -14.04 17.54
N LYS A 166 -4.98 -13.02 17.72
CA LYS A 166 -6.44 -13.15 17.58
C LYS A 166 -6.83 -13.59 16.16
N LEU A 167 -6.21 -13.01 15.12
CA LEU A 167 -6.40 -13.47 13.74
C LEU A 167 -5.95 -14.93 13.55
N ASN A 168 -4.82 -15.33 14.14
CA ASN A 168 -4.36 -16.73 14.07
C ASN A 168 -5.29 -17.71 14.81
N GLU A 169 -5.97 -17.28 15.87
CA GLU A 169 -7.00 -18.08 16.56
C GLU A 169 -8.21 -18.33 15.68
N LEU A 170 -8.59 -17.33 14.85
CA LEU A 170 -9.67 -17.44 13.88
C LEU A 170 -9.30 -18.26 12.64
N GLY A 171 -8.02 -18.65 12.47
CA GLY A 171 -7.56 -19.47 11.36
C GLY A 171 -6.61 -18.78 10.37
N TYR A 172 -6.45 -17.45 10.45
CA TYR A 172 -5.54 -16.73 9.57
C TYR A 172 -4.09 -17.28 9.61
N GLY A 173 -3.46 -17.40 8.46
CA GLY A 173 -2.12 -17.97 8.34
C GLY A 173 -2.07 -19.50 8.43
N LYS A 174 -3.21 -20.16 8.64
CA LYS A 174 -3.35 -21.63 8.79
C LYS A 174 -4.36 -22.19 7.79
N ASP A 175 -5.53 -21.58 7.72
CA ASP A 175 -6.56 -21.91 6.75
C ASP A 175 -6.21 -21.27 5.39
N PRO A 176 -6.25 -22.02 4.27
CA PRO A 176 -5.95 -21.49 2.95
C PRO A 176 -6.89 -20.38 2.49
N GLU A 177 -8.10 -20.29 3.05
CA GLU A 177 -9.05 -19.20 2.74
C GLU A 177 -8.84 -17.95 3.61
N LEU A 178 -8.05 -18.03 4.70
CA LEU A 178 -7.79 -16.93 5.62
C LEU A 178 -6.31 -16.50 5.54
N VAL A 179 -6.01 -15.70 4.54
CA VAL A 179 -4.63 -15.30 4.22
C VAL A 179 -4.21 -14.09 5.03
N LEU A 180 -3.08 -14.22 5.75
CA LEU A 180 -2.43 -13.16 6.50
C LEU A 180 -1.06 -12.86 5.94
N ASN A 181 -0.89 -11.68 5.39
CA ASN A 181 0.37 -11.19 4.86
C ASN A 181 0.94 -10.04 5.71
N MET A 182 2.25 -10.02 5.84
CA MET A 182 2.95 -8.99 6.59
C MET A 182 3.76 -8.09 5.66
N VAL A 183 3.85 -6.81 6.03
CA VAL A 183 4.65 -5.83 5.30
C VAL A 183 5.80 -5.35 6.18
N PHE A 184 7.02 -5.52 5.67
CA PHE A 184 8.26 -4.97 6.22
C PHE A 184 8.63 -3.68 5.48
N ASN A 185 9.08 -2.67 6.22
CA ASN A 185 9.72 -1.48 5.67
C ASN A 185 11.04 -1.20 6.41
N PRO A 186 12.14 -0.87 5.70
CA PRO A 186 13.41 -0.50 6.34
C PRO A 186 13.24 0.73 7.24
N ALA A 187 14.00 0.79 8.32
CA ALA A 187 14.01 1.95 9.21
C ALA A 187 14.89 3.07 8.64
N GLY A 188 14.33 3.89 7.73
CA GLY A 188 15.04 5.04 7.13
C GLY A 188 15.47 4.84 5.67
N ALA A 189 16.55 5.52 5.25
CA ALA A 189 17.05 5.58 3.88
C ALA A 189 17.92 4.37 3.51
N PHE A 190 17.37 3.17 3.67
CA PHE A 190 18.01 1.88 3.36
C PHE A 190 17.16 1.10 2.38
N LEU A 191 17.80 0.26 1.59
CA LEU A 191 17.12 -0.76 0.81
C LEU A 191 16.68 -1.91 1.73
N PRO A 192 15.56 -2.59 1.43
CA PRO A 192 15.21 -3.80 2.14
C PRO A 192 16.29 -4.88 1.88
N PRO A 193 16.55 -5.75 2.86
CA PRO A 193 17.38 -6.93 2.64
C PRO A 193 16.68 -7.92 1.72
N ASN A 194 17.36 -9.05 1.43
CA ASN A 194 16.75 -10.13 0.66
C ASN A 194 15.44 -10.60 1.33
N GLN A 195 14.36 -10.70 0.56
CA GLN A 195 13.02 -10.98 1.07
C GLN A 195 12.94 -12.35 1.74
N ASP A 196 13.51 -13.40 1.14
CA ASP A 196 13.44 -14.76 1.69
C ASP A 196 14.19 -14.85 3.04
N ALA A 197 15.35 -14.19 3.13
CA ALA A 197 16.11 -14.14 4.37
C ALA A 197 15.34 -13.39 5.47
N MET A 198 14.69 -12.28 5.12
CA MET A 198 13.87 -11.49 6.04
C MET A 198 12.63 -12.27 6.48
N GLU A 199 11.94 -12.93 5.57
CA GLU A 199 10.78 -13.77 5.91
C GLU A 199 11.17 -14.89 6.86
N LYS A 200 12.31 -15.56 6.63
CA LYS A 200 12.82 -16.60 7.54
C LYS A 200 13.07 -16.06 8.95
N GLU A 201 13.65 -14.86 9.08
CA GLU A 201 13.84 -14.21 10.38
C GLU A 201 12.50 -13.88 11.05
N TYR A 202 11.53 -13.34 10.31
CA TYR A 202 10.19 -13.06 10.83
C TYR A 202 9.50 -14.33 11.34
N ARG A 203 9.49 -15.40 10.53
CA ARG A 203 8.92 -16.69 10.94
C ARG A 203 9.59 -17.25 12.19
N GLN A 204 10.91 -17.17 12.26
CA GLN A 204 11.65 -17.65 13.42
C GLN A 204 11.31 -16.85 14.70
N HIS A 205 11.37 -15.52 14.63
CA HIS A 205 11.15 -14.67 15.79
C HIS A 205 9.68 -14.63 16.21
N LEU A 206 8.77 -14.37 15.30
CA LEU A 206 7.35 -14.28 15.62
C LEU A 206 6.77 -15.64 16.03
N GLY A 207 7.21 -16.73 15.38
CA GLY A 207 6.78 -18.08 15.75
C GLY A 207 7.29 -18.50 17.12
N LYS A 208 8.59 -18.26 17.42
CA LYS A 208 9.19 -18.66 18.69
C LYS A 208 8.71 -17.82 19.87
N ASP A 209 8.67 -16.48 19.68
CA ASP A 209 8.47 -15.56 20.78
C ASP A 209 6.97 -15.32 21.06
N TYR A 210 6.09 -15.45 20.04
CA TYR A 210 4.67 -15.10 20.12
C TYR A 210 3.73 -16.18 19.60
N GLY A 211 4.21 -17.29 19.04
CA GLY A 211 3.37 -18.35 18.45
C GLY A 211 2.67 -17.94 17.14
N ILE A 212 3.11 -16.86 16.51
CA ILE A 212 2.48 -16.28 15.33
C ILE A 212 2.87 -17.04 14.07
N VAL A 213 1.87 -17.27 13.20
CA VAL A 213 2.05 -17.76 11.83
C VAL A 213 1.44 -16.78 10.83
N PHE A 214 2.00 -16.73 9.62
CA PHE A 214 1.54 -15.88 8.52
C PHE A 214 1.86 -16.52 7.17
N ASN A 215 1.22 -16.09 6.09
CA ASN A 215 1.40 -16.67 4.76
C ASN A 215 2.66 -16.12 4.07
N ASN A 216 2.76 -14.81 3.90
CA ASN A 216 3.88 -14.18 3.19
C ASN A 216 4.38 -12.92 3.90
N LEU A 217 5.65 -12.57 3.66
CA LEU A 217 6.24 -11.28 4.02
C LEU A 217 6.57 -10.51 2.76
N PHE A 218 6.12 -9.27 2.68
CA PHE A 218 6.46 -8.35 1.59
C PHE A 218 7.45 -7.29 2.10
N ALA A 219 8.64 -7.27 1.52
CA ALA A 219 9.69 -6.32 1.88
C ALA A 219 9.65 -5.12 0.93
N LEU A 220 9.07 -4.01 1.37
CA LEU A 220 8.87 -2.82 0.56
C LEU A 220 9.95 -1.77 0.82
N SER A 221 10.54 -1.22 -0.23
CA SER A 221 11.39 -0.03 -0.13
C SER A 221 10.58 1.17 0.35
N ASN A 222 11.15 2.00 1.22
CA ASN A 222 10.52 3.27 1.56
C ASN A 222 10.50 4.18 0.34
N ASN A 223 9.32 4.57 -0.12
CA ASN A 223 9.19 5.49 -1.23
C ASN A 223 9.55 6.93 -0.76
N PRO A 224 10.40 7.71 -1.49
CA PRO A 224 10.85 9.05 -1.10
C PRO A 224 9.78 10.13 -1.26
N ILE A 225 8.57 9.87 -0.78
CA ILE A 225 7.38 10.74 -0.85
C ILE A 225 6.71 10.86 0.52
N GLY A 226 5.68 11.67 0.64
CA GLY A 226 4.94 11.87 1.89
C GLY A 226 5.85 12.28 3.05
N ARG A 227 5.56 11.78 4.26
CA ARG A 227 6.36 12.12 5.47
C ARG A 227 7.82 11.70 5.36
N PHE A 228 8.10 10.57 4.73
CA PHE A 228 9.49 10.13 4.54
C PHE A 228 10.23 11.01 3.53
N GLY A 229 9.60 11.38 2.42
CA GLY A 229 10.15 12.34 1.46
C GLY A 229 10.43 13.70 2.12
N ALA A 230 9.49 14.22 2.91
CA ALA A 230 9.67 15.45 3.67
C ALA A 230 10.86 15.37 4.67
N PHE A 231 11.03 14.22 5.32
CA PHE A 231 12.19 13.98 6.17
C PHE A 231 13.50 14.00 5.37
N LEU A 232 13.56 13.35 4.22
CA LEU A 232 14.75 13.30 3.36
C LEU A 232 15.14 14.69 2.86
N VAL A 233 14.17 15.51 2.44
CA VAL A 233 14.41 16.91 2.02
C VAL A 233 14.96 17.72 3.19
N ARG A 234 14.29 17.71 4.33
CA ARG A 234 14.70 18.47 5.53
C ARG A 234 16.12 18.13 5.99
N THR A 235 16.54 16.88 5.83
CA THR A 235 17.85 16.39 6.27
C THR A 235 18.91 16.43 5.16
N GLY A 236 18.58 16.94 3.95
CA GLY A 236 19.50 16.99 2.80
C GLY A 236 19.84 15.61 2.21
N ASN A 237 19.06 14.57 2.53
CA ASN A 237 19.37 13.18 2.15
C ASN A 237 18.59 12.69 0.90
N LEU A 238 17.72 13.52 0.30
CA LEU A 238 16.87 13.09 -0.81
C LEU A 238 17.69 12.62 -2.01
N GLY A 239 18.66 13.40 -2.46
CA GLY A 239 19.53 13.04 -3.60
C GLY A 239 20.33 11.77 -3.34
N GLY A 240 20.92 11.66 -2.13
CA GLY A 240 21.68 10.46 -1.73
C GLY A 240 20.82 9.20 -1.67
N TYR A 241 19.57 9.31 -1.24
CA TYR A 241 18.65 8.15 -1.22
C TYR A 241 18.17 7.78 -2.63
N LEU A 242 17.79 8.76 -3.47
CA LEU A 242 17.43 8.48 -4.86
C LEU A 242 18.60 7.89 -5.64
N LYS A 243 19.84 8.31 -5.36
CA LYS A 243 21.03 7.70 -5.96
C LYS A 243 21.17 6.21 -5.58
N LYS A 244 20.92 5.86 -4.30
CA LYS A 244 20.89 4.44 -3.88
C LYS A 244 19.83 3.62 -4.59
N LEU A 245 18.62 4.18 -4.77
CA LEU A 245 17.54 3.51 -5.50
C LEU A 245 17.94 3.32 -6.98
N LEU A 246 18.53 4.35 -7.60
CA LEU A 246 19.03 4.30 -8.97
C LEU A 246 20.14 3.26 -9.13
N ASP A 247 21.11 3.23 -8.21
CA ASP A 247 22.24 2.27 -8.26
C ASP A 247 21.77 0.82 -8.06
N ALA A 248 20.61 0.64 -7.42
CA ALA A 248 19.95 -0.66 -7.23
C ALA A 248 18.84 -0.93 -8.28
N PHE A 249 18.75 -0.14 -9.34
CA PHE A 249 17.74 -0.32 -10.38
C PHE A 249 17.83 -1.73 -10.97
N ASN A 250 16.71 -2.46 -10.91
CA ASN A 250 16.60 -3.82 -11.40
C ASN A 250 15.63 -3.89 -12.59
N PRO A 251 16.12 -4.08 -13.82
CA PRO A 251 15.24 -4.19 -14.97
C PRO A 251 14.31 -5.40 -14.94
N ASP A 252 14.69 -6.48 -14.22
CA ASP A 252 13.85 -7.67 -14.10
C ASP A 252 12.60 -7.46 -13.23
N ALA A 253 12.58 -6.40 -12.41
CA ALA A 253 11.41 -6.00 -11.64
C ALA A 253 10.39 -5.17 -12.45
N LEU A 254 10.75 -4.66 -13.63
CA LEU A 254 9.88 -3.80 -14.46
C LEU A 254 8.56 -4.49 -14.86
N PRO A 255 8.54 -5.75 -15.30
CA PRO A 255 7.29 -6.42 -15.67
C PRO A 255 6.31 -6.56 -14.50
N GLY A 256 6.80 -6.66 -13.27
CA GLY A 256 6.01 -6.83 -12.05
C GLY A 256 5.55 -5.51 -11.41
N MET A 257 5.83 -4.35 -11.98
CA MET A 257 5.36 -3.09 -11.39
C MET A 257 3.82 -3.06 -11.28
N MET A 258 3.29 -2.81 -10.08
CA MET A 258 1.85 -2.80 -9.79
C MET A 258 1.06 -1.86 -10.72
N CYS A 259 1.60 -0.70 -11.08
CA CYS A 259 0.96 0.30 -11.94
C CYS A 259 0.68 -0.19 -13.37
N ARG A 260 1.20 -1.37 -13.76
CA ARG A 260 0.91 -1.98 -15.06
C ARG A 260 -0.45 -2.68 -15.10
N SER A 261 -0.89 -3.22 -13.98
CA SER A 261 -2.12 -4.04 -13.88
C SER A 261 -3.12 -3.53 -12.84
N GLN A 262 -2.85 -2.37 -12.21
CA GLN A 262 -3.78 -1.78 -11.26
C GLN A 262 -4.11 -0.32 -11.59
N ILE A 263 -5.19 0.16 -11.00
CA ILE A 263 -5.45 1.59 -10.79
C ILE A 263 -5.73 1.83 -9.32
N SER A 264 -5.45 3.05 -8.82
CA SER A 264 -5.76 3.48 -7.47
C SER A 264 -6.77 4.62 -7.51
N VAL A 265 -7.89 4.46 -6.80
CA VAL A 265 -8.94 5.47 -6.66
C VAL A 265 -8.76 6.18 -5.31
N ALA A 266 -8.60 7.50 -5.36
CA ALA A 266 -8.49 8.32 -4.16
C ALA A 266 -9.85 8.57 -3.51
N TRP A 267 -9.83 9.04 -2.26
CA TRP A 267 -11.01 9.37 -1.46
C TRP A 267 -11.97 10.38 -2.13
N ASP A 268 -11.45 11.24 -3.02
CA ASP A 268 -12.21 12.22 -3.80
C ASP A 268 -12.62 11.71 -5.19
N GLY A 269 -12.44 10.43 -5.45
CA GLY A 269 -12.77 9.77 -6.71
C GLY A 269 -11.72 9.91 -7.81
N LYS A 270 -10.68 10.72 -7.65
CA LYS A 270 -9.60 10.82 -8.65
C LYS A 270 -8.88 9.50 -8.83
N VAL A 271 -8.46 9.24 -10.06
CA VAL A 271 -7.81 7.97 -10.43
C VAL A 271 -6.34 8.17 -10.76
N TYR A 272 -5.53 7.23 -10.29
CA TYR A 272 -4.07 7.22 -10.41
C TYR A 272 -3.58 5.85 -10.89
N ASP A 273 -2.35 5.79 -11.41
CA ASP A 273 -1.73 4.50 -11.77
C ASP A 273 -1.41 3.63 -10.54
N CYS A 274 -1.13 4.26 -9.40
CA CYS A 274 -0.89 3.63 -8.10
C CYS A 274 -1.06 4.65 -6.97
N ASP A 275 -1.09 4.19 -5.72
CA ASP A 275 -1.17 5.03 -4.53
C ASP A 275 0.06 5.94 -4.32
N PHE A 276 1.24 5.56 -4.84
CA PHE A 276 2.41 6.44 -4.83
C PHE A 276 2.24 7.64 -5.77
N ASN A 277 1.67 7.45 -6.97
CA ASN A 277 1.29 8.55 -7.84
C ASN A 277 0.19 9.42 -7.20
N GLN A 278 -0.75 8.81 -6.47
CA GLN A 278 -1.75 9.54 -5.68
C GLN A 278 -1.09 10.42 -4.61
N ALA A 279 -0.08 9.91 -3.91
CA ALA A 279 0.59 10.65 -2.84
C ALA A 279 1.33 11.91 -3.32
N ILE A 280 1.68 11.99 -4.60
CA ILE A 280 2.34 13.15 -5.24
C ILE A 280 1.44 13.92 -6.20
N ASP A 281 0.13 13.64 -6.17
CA ASP A 281 -0.89 14.23 -7.07
C ASP A 281 -0.52 14.15 -8.56
N LEU A 282 -0.25 12.93 -9.02
CA LEU A 282 0.03 12.60 -10.42
C LEU A 282 -1.11 11.73 -11.01
N PRO A 283 -2.31 12.32 -11.25
CA PRO A 283 -3.50 11.59 -11.70
C PRO A 283 -3.40 11.15 -13.15
N ILE A 284 -4.12 10.08 -13.51
CA ILE A 284 -4.27 9.67 -14.91
C ILE A 284 -5.12 10.69 -15.68
N GLY A 285 -4.73 10.99 -16.91
CA GLY A 285 -5.45 11.95 -17.76
C GLY A 285 -5.50 13.36 -17.15
N SER A 286 -6.43 14.18 -17.64
CA SER A 286 -6.67 15.53 -17.15
C SER A 286 -7.67 15.57 -15.98
N LYS A 287 -7.40 14.85 -14.87
CA LYS A 287 -8.24 14.77 -13.66
C LYS A 287 -9.46 13.83 -13.79
N ALA A 288 -9.30 12.68 -14.45
CA ALA A 288 -10.35 11.68 -14.51
C ALA A 288 -10.73 11.19 -13.11
N THR A 289 -12.01 11.10 -12.85
CA THR A 289 -12.57 10.47 -11.66
C THR A 289 -13.10 9.07 -11.98
N VAL A 290 -13.32 8.26 -10.96
CA VAL A 290 -13.94 6.93 -11.14
C VAL A 290 -15.33 7.05 -11.78
N MET A 291 -16.09 8.13 -11.48
CA MET A 291 -17.38 8.42 -12.10
C MET A 291 -17.26 8.63 -13.62
N ASP A 292 -16.19 9.26 -14.08
CA ASP A 292 -15.95 9.48 -15.52
C ASP A 292 -15.56 8.20 -16.24
N LEU A 293 -15.07 7.19 -15.53
CA LEU A 293 -14.66 5.91 -16.09
C LEU A 293 -15.79 4.89 -16.18
N VAL A 294 -16.77 4.96 -15.27
CA VAL A 294 -17.97 4.10 -15.33
C VAL A 294 -18.69 4.29 -16.66
N GLY A 295 -19.07 3.20 -17.29
CA GLY A 295 -19.70 3.19 -18.63
C GLY A 295 -18.71 3.34 -19.78
N THR A 296 -17.39 3.41 -19.52
CA THR A 296 -16.37 3.48 -20.56
C THR A 296 -15.53 2.20 -20.60
N PRO A 297 -15.23 1.62 -21.78
CA PRO A 297 -14.40 0.43 -21.86
C PRO A 297 -12.96 0.77 -21.47
N TYR A 298 -12.31 -0.18 -20.80
CA TYR A 298 -10.87 -0.07 -20.53
C TYR A 298 -10.08 0.10 -21.84
N LYS A 299 -9.09 1.00 -21.81
CA LYS A 299 -8.12 1.19 -22.90
C LYS A 299 -6.71 1.20 -22.34
N LYS A 300 -5.84 0.41 -22.96
CA LYS A 300 -4.40 0.45 -22.67
C LYS A 300 -3.86 1.88 -22.80
N ARG A 301 -3.04 2.31 -21.85
CA ARG A 301 -2.53 3.69 -21.79
C ARG A 301 -1.09 3.72 -21.27
N LYS A 302 -0.43 4.83 -21.50
CA LYS A 302 0.87 5.12 -20.90
C LYS A 302 0.72 5.38 -19.41
N ILE A 303 1.62 4.80 -18.62
CA ILE A 303 1.74 5.03 -17.19
C ILE A 303 2.52 6.32 -16.95
N LEU A 304 2.15 7.06 -15.92
CA LEU A 304 2.86 8.26 -15.49
C LEU A 304 3.93 7.91 -14.47
N PHE A 305 5.13 8.36 -14.72
CA PHE A 305 6.31 8.08 -13.90
C PHE A 305 6.99 9.37 -13.42
N ASP A 306 7.60 9.28 -12.23
CA ASP A 306 8.53 10.28 -11.71
C ASP A 306 9.68 9.57 -10.96
N LYS A 307 10.60 10.29 -10.34
CA LYS A 307 11.80 9.73 -9.70
C LYS A 307 11.48 8.81 -8.51
N HIS A 308 10.30 8.93 -7.89
CA HIS A 308 9.84 8.03 -6.84
C HIS A 308 9.68 6.58 -7.33
N CYS A 309 9.44 6.38 -8.63
CA CYS A 309 9.25 5.04 -9.22
C CYS A 309 10.50 4.15 -9.11
N TYR A 310 11.69 4.73 -8.88
CA TYR A 310 12.88 3.93 -8.60
C TYR A 310 12.73 3.04 -7.37
N ALA A 311 11.90 3.43 -6.39
CA ALA A 311 11.65 2.61 -5.20
C ALA A 311 10.94 1.29 -5.51
N CYS A 312 10.09 1.26 -6.55
CA CYS A 312 9.34 0.06 -6.94
C CYS A 312 10.21 -1.02 -7.61
N VAL A 313 11.36 -0.62 -8.19
CA VAL A 313 12.24 -1.50 -8.97
C VAL A 313 13.64 -1.65 -8.39
N ALA A 314 13.90 -1.05 -7.21
CA ALA A 314 15.18 -1.20 -6.54
C ALA A 314 15.36 -2.60 -5.93
N GLY A 315 16.51 -3.23 -6.15
CA GLY A 315 16.82 -4.56 -5.61
C GLY A 315 15.92 -5.66 -6.18
N GLN A 316 15.13 -6.31 -5.33
CA GLN A 316 14.19 -7.37 -5.73
C GLN A 316 12.84 -6.81 -6.24
N GLY A 317 12.68 -5.48 -6.22
CA GLY A 317 11.39 -4.83 -6.46
C GLY A 317 10.57 -4.68 -5.16
N SER A 318 9.48 -3.92 -5.25
CA SER A 318 8.58 -3.62 -4.12
C SER A 318 7.11 -3.60 -4.59
N SER A 319 6.75 -4.44 -5.53
CA SER A 319 5.41 -4.47 -6.13
C SER A 319 4.90 -5.90 -6.23
#